data_8c463cedf61f3aff82f06ce81e20783f
#
_entry.id   8c463cedf61f3aff82f06ce81e20783f
#
_cell.length_a   1.000
_cell.length_b   1.000
_cell.length_c   1.000
_cell.angle_alpha   90.00
_cell.angle_beta   90.00
_cell.angle_gamma   90.00
#
_symmetry.space_group_name_H-M   'P 1'
#
loop_
_entity.id
_entity.type
_entity.pdbx_description
1 polymer ?
#
loop_
_entity_poly.entity_id
_entity_poly.type
_entity_poly.pdbx_seq_one_letter_code
_entity_poly.pdbx_strand_id
1 'polypeptide(L)'
;LKTTTAAVGAVAGAGLLKGFPAIHAADAPVIRYLGTAVNMGDAVQKRLFDDTGIKVKFIVKTTDEVVKTIFTQPNSFDIVDSEYFSMPKLVPSGNLLGMDTKRIKEWDNVTSAFTKGEVAGKKIGDQGTAPKKVMYLKGSNSKEFASEPTQHVTLIPTVYNADTLGIRPDLIKRPISTWAELLNPEFKGKASILNIPSIGIMDAAMVVESMGEYKYPDKGNMTKKEIDLTMKIFTEAKKAGQFRAFWSDFNESVNLMASGEVVIQSMWSPAITAVRTKGIPCVYQPLKEGYRAWAAGFGLPATSKGRQADICYEFINWYLSGWVGAYLNRQGYYSAVIPTAKKYMEAYEWDYWMLGKPATADIMSPEGKKLASKGEIR
;
A
#
# COMPACT_ATOMS: atom_id res chain seq x y z
N LEU A 1 -54.88 -31.73 -17.93
CA LEU A 1 -54.50 -32.22 -19.27
C LEU A 1 -53.17 -31.65 -19.71
N LYS A 2 -52.21 -32.58 -19.88
CA LYS A 2 -50.92 -32.48 -20.58
C LYS A 2 -49.89 -31.42 -20.11
N THR A 3 -49.01 -31.87 -19.24
CA THR A 3 -47.63 -31.52 -19.01
C THR A 3 -46.83 -31.50 -20.32
N THR A 4 -46.05 -30.42 -20.51
CA THR A 4 -44.94 -30.46 -21.48
C THR A 4 -43.68 -29.95 -20.75
N THR A 5 -42.80 -30.88 -20.47
CA THR A 5 -41.47 -30.66 -19.88
C THR A 5 -40.55 -30.18 -21.00
N ALA A 6 -39.97 -28.97 -20.84
CA ALA A 6 -38.89 -28.48 -21.66
C ALA A 6 -37.57 -28.68 -20.91
N ALA A 7 -36.78 -29.66 -21.40
CA ALA A 7 -35.42 -29.88 -20.94
C ALA A 7 -34.50 -28.80 -21.53
N VAL A 8 -33.90 -27.99 -20.69
CA VAL A 8 -32.81 -27.10 -21.06
C VAL A 8 -31.49 -27.81 -20.75
N GLY A 9 -30.77 -28.14 -21.82
CA GLY A 9 -29.48 -28.81 -21.76
C GLY A 9 -28.40 -27.93 -21.11
N ALA A 10 -27.85 -28.41 -20.02
CA ALA A 10 -26.65 -27.86 -19.42
C ALA A 10 -25.45 -28.32 -20.25
N VAL A 11 -24.78 -27.38 -20.93
CA VAL A 11 -23.47 -27.61 -21.51
C VAL A 11 -22.45 -27.50 -20.40
N ALA A 12 -21.94 -28.66 -19.97
CA ALA A 12 -20.86 -28.77 -19.02
C ALA A 12 -19.54 -28.35 -19.69
N GLY A 13 -19.08 -27.16 -19.40
CA GLY A 13 -17.68 -26.72 -19.63
C GLY A 13 -16.80 -27.25 -18.51
N ALA A 14 -16.48 -28.55 -18.50
CA ALA A 14 -15.48 -29.13 -17.62
C ALA A 14 -14.09 -28.87 -18.18
N GLY A 15 -13.47 -27.77 -17.85
CA GLY A 15 -12.08 -27.43 -18.16
C GLY A 15 -11.23 -27.41 -16.90
N LEU A 16 -10.65 -28.57 -16.55
CA LEU A 16 -9.35 -28.78 -15.91
C LEU A 16 -8.95 -27.86 -14.72
N LEU A 17 -9.59 -28.04 -13.57
CA LEU A 17 -8.97 -27.83 -12.28
C LEU A 17 -8.68 -29.18 -11.62
N LYS A 18 -7.60 -29.84 -12.05
CA LYS A 18 -7.05 -30.99 -11.33
C LYS A 18 -6.21 -30.46 -10.15
N GLY A 19 -6.65 -30.77 -8.91
CA GLY A 19 -5.72 -31.00 -7.83
C GLY A 19 -5.79 -30.16 -6.57
N PHE A 20 -6.96 -29.70 -6.12
CA PHE A 20 -7.10 -29.33 -4.71
C PHE A 20 -8.11 -30.28 -4.04
N PRO A 21 -7.72 -30.98 -2.95
CA PRO A 21 -8.68 -31.75 -2.17
C PRO A 21 -9.72 -30.79 -1.59
N ALA A 22 -10.99 -31.13 -1.66
CA ALA A 22 -12.06 -30.41 -0.99
C ALA A 22 -11.77 -30.42 0.52
N ILE A 23 -11.30 -29.31 1.07
CA ILE A 23 -11.07 -29.13 2.50
C ILE A 23 -12.42 -28.77 3.12
N HIS A 24 -12.92 -29.61 4.04
CA HIS A 24 -14.10 -29.27 4.82
C HIS A 24 -13.86 -27.98 5.60
N ALA A 25 -14.84 -27.09 5.65
CA ALA A 25 -14.71 -25.76 6.26
C ALA A 25 -14.28 -25.77 7.74
N ALA A 26 -14.42 -26.91 8.43
CA ALA A 26 -13.97 -27.11 9.82
C ALA A 26 -12.43 -27.30 9.90
N ASP A 27 -11.80 -27.88 8.86
CA ASP A 27 -10.38 -28.21 8.81
C ASP A 27 -9.58 -27.24 7.94
N ALA A 28 -10.20 -26.14 7.50
CA ALA A 28 -9.54 -25.13 6.67
C ALA A 28 -8.32 -24.52 7.38
N PRO A 29 -7.15 -24.46 6.71
CA PRO A 29 -5.98 -23.85 7.30
C PRO A 29 -6.22 -22.36 7.60
N VAL A 30 -5.76 -21.92 8.76
CA VAL A 30 -5.91 -20.53 9.23
C VAL A 30 -4.55 -19.85 9.28
N ILE A 31 -4.44 -18.69 8.64
CA ILE A 31 -3.28 -17.80 8.72
C ILE A 31 -3.61 -16.65 9.66
N ARG A 32 -2.78 -16.44 10.69
CA ARG A 32 -2.80 -15.22 11.51
C ARG A 32 -2.01 -14.16 10.77
N TYR A 33 -2.72 -13.23 10.15
CA TYR A 33 -2.14 -12.17 9.34
C TYR A 33 -2.02 -10.88 10.16
N LEU A 34 -0.81 -10.40 10.38
CA LEU A 34 -0.50 -9.12 11.02
C LEU A 34 -0.21 -8.07 9.96
N GLY A 35 -0.87 -6.92 9.99
CA GLY A 35 -0.58 -5.86 9.03
C GLY A 35 -1.53 -4.68 9.15
N THR A 36 -1.32 -3.72 8.25
CA THR A 36 -2.25 -2.61 8.01
C THR A 36 -3.41 -3.07 7.11
N ALA A 37 -4.42 -2.21 6.94
CA ALA A 37 -5.58 -2.54 6.10
C ALA A 37 -5.31 -2.45 4.58
N VAL A 38 -4.07 -2.20 4.15
CA VAL A 38 -3.73 -1.97 2.73
C VAL A 38 -3.92 -3.23 1.89
N ASN A 39 -3.30 -4.33 2.31
CA ASN A 39 -3.21 -5.55 1.51
C ASN A 39 -4.30 -6.59 1.83
N MET A 40 -5.15 -6.31 2.80
CA MET A 40 -6.18 -7.25 3.25
C MET A 40 -7.48 -6.53 3.60
N GLY A 41 -8.55 -6.91 2.91
CA GLY A 41 -9.91 -6.48 3.16
C GLY A 41 -10.87 -7.64 2.98
N ASP A 42 -12.16 -7.43 3.26
CA ASP A 42 -13.18 -8.48 3.22
C ASP A 42 -13.28 -9.17 1.86
N ALA A 43 -13.19 -8.40 0.77
CA ALA A 43 -13.22 -8.95 -0.58
C ALA A 43 -12.03 -9.86 -0.87
N VAL A 44 -10.84 -9.50 -0.39
CA VAL A 44 -9.61 -10.31 -0.53
C VAL A 44 -9.71 -11.58 0.29
N GLN A 45 -10.19 -11.50 1.54
CA GLN A 45 -10.38 -12.66 2.41
C GLN A 45 -11.39 -13.64 1.83
N LYS A 46 -12.54 -13.11 1.36
CA LYS A 46 -13.55 -13.94 0.72
C LYS A 46 -13.01 -14.65 -0.51
N ARG A 47 -12.34 -13.92 -1.41
CA ARG A 47 -11.78 -14.47 -2.65
C ARG A 47 -10.70 -15.51 -2.37
N LEU A 48 -9.84 -15.27 -1.38
CA LEU A 48 -8.82 -16.24 -0.94
C LEU A 48 -9.48 -17.56 -0.51
N PHE A 49 -10.51 -17.48 0.33
CA PHE A 49 -11.21 -18.65 0.80
C PHE A 49 -11.90 -19.42 -0.34
N ASP A 50 -12.57 -18.70 -1.24
CA ASP A 50 -13.25 -19.28 -2.40
C ASP A 50 -12.25 -20.01 -3.34
N ASP A 51 -11.06 -19.44 -3.56
CA ASP A 51 -10.06 -19.98 -4.47
C ASP A 51 -9.19 -21.10 -3.86
N THR A 52 -8.92 -21.05 -2.53
CA THR A 52 -7.88 -21.89 -1.91
C THR A 52 -8.35 -22.65 -0.66
N GLY A 53 -9.48 -22.31 -0.09
CA GLY A 53 -9.93 -22.81 1.20
C GLY A 53 -9.16 -22.26 2.41
N ILE A 54 -8.17 -21.36 2.23
CA ILE A 54 -7.40 -20.74 3.32
C ILE A 54 -8.23 -19.68 3.99
N LYS A 55 -8.30 -19.71 5.33
CA LYS A 55 -8.91 -18.66 6.17
C LYS A 55 -7.83 -17.72 6.70
N VAL A 56 -8.19 -16.46 6.88
CA VAL A 56 -7.32 -15.45 7.51
C VAL A 56 -7.95 -14.96 8.80
N LYS A 57 -7.16 -14.96 9.88
CA LYS A 57 -7.43 -14.19 11.09
C LYS A 57 -6.62 -12.90 11.01
N PHE A 58 -7.28 -11.80 10.62
CA PHE A 58 -6.62 -10.53 10.40
C PHE A 58 -6.40 -9.79 11.73
N ILE A 59 -5.14 -9.39 11.99
CA ILE A 59 -4.69 -8.62 13.16
C ILE A 59 -4.30 -7.23 12.64
N VAL A 60 -5.29 -6.34 12.55
CA VAL A 60 -5.10 -4.98 12.03
C VAL A 60 -4.36 -4.14 13.05
N LYS A 61 -3.30 -3.47 12.63
CA LYS A 61 -2.50 -2.54 13.43
C LYS A 61 -1.98 -1.40 12.56
N THR A 62 -1.60 -0.31 13.20
CA THR A 62 -0.84 0.75 12.54
C THR A 62 0.59 0.28 12.25
N THR A 63 1.28 0.92 11.31
CA THR A 63 2.67 0.59 10.93
C THR A 63 3.59 0.45 12.14
N ASP A 64 3.57 1.41 13.07
CA ASP A 64 4.44 1.38 14.26
C ASP A 64 4.07 0.26 15.23
N GLU A 65 2.78 -0.08 15.33
CA GLU A 65 2.31 -1.20 16.15
C GLU A 65 2.66 -2.56 15.52
N VAL A 66 2.66 -2.68 14.19
CA VAL A 66 3.15 -3.87 13.48
C VAL A 66 4.62 -4.11 13.85
N VAL A 67 5.46 -3.09 13.71
CA VAL A 67 6.89 -3.15 14.09
C VAL A 67 7.04 -3.55 15.56
N LYS A 68 6.32 -2.91 16.48
CA LYS A 68 6.33 -3.24 17.91
C LYS A 68 5.93 -4.69 18.15
N THR A 69 4.91 -5.19 17.45
CA THR A 69 4.43 -6.58 17.60
C THR A 69 5.47 -7.59 17.16
N ILE A 70 6.17 -7.34 16.04
CA ILE A 70 7.28 -8.20 15.58
C ILE A 70 8.38 -8.31 16.64
N PHE A 71 8.71 -7.21 17.34
CA PHE A 71 9.71 -7.22 18.39
C PHE A 71 9.26 -7.95 19.66
N THR A 72 8.02 -7.68 20.10
CA THR A 72 7.55 -8.10 21.43
C THR A 72 6.79 -9.42 21.43
N GLN A 73 6.19 -9.79 20.29
CA GLN A 73 5.31 -10.96 20.15
C GLN A 73 5.55 -11.69 18.81
N PRO A 74 6.81 -12.12 18.50
CA PRO A 74 7.15 -12.65 17.17
C PRO A 74 6.41 -13.96 16.81
N ASN A 75 5.80 -14.63 17.78
CA ASN A 75 5.05 -15.88 17.59
C ASN A 75 3.50 -15.64 17.52
N SER A 76 3.03 -14.40 17.56
CA SER A 76 1.60 -14.08 17.56
C SER A 76 0.97 -14.08 16.16
N PHE A 77 1.76 -14.18 15.10
CA PHE A 77 1.33 -14.15 13.70
C PHE A 77 2.05 -15.23 12.88
N ASP A 78 1.52 -15.53 11.70
CA ASP A 78 2.09 -16.49 10.75
C ASP A 78 2.63 -15.80 9.50
N ILE A 79 2.04 -14.68 9.13
CA ILE A 79 2.50 -13.79 8.08
C ILE A 79 2.38 -12.34 8.56
N VAL A 80 3.31 -11.51 8.15
CA VAL A 80 3.27 -10.08 8.40
C VAL A 80 3.35 -9.30 7.09
N ASP A 81 2.55 -8.24 7.00
CA ASP A 81 2.65 -7.18 6.00
C ASP A 81 3.35 -5.99 6.62
N SER A 82 4.49 -5.61 6.07
CA SER A 82 5.30 -4.52 6.61
C SER A 82 5.93 -3.70 5.50
N GLU A 83 6.18 -2.44 5.79
CA GLU A 83 6.84 -1.52 4.87
C GLU A 83 8.36 -1.70 4.92
N TYR A 84 9.00 -1.54 3.75
CA TYR A 84 10.46 -1.72 3.60
C TYR A 84 11.29 -0.75 4.46
N PHE A 85 10.77 0.45 4.75
CA PHE A 85 11.48 1.40 5.62
C PHE A 85 11.64 0.91 7.08
N SER A 86 10.88 -0.11 7.48
CA SER A 86 11.00 -0.75 8.80
C SER A 86 12.12 -1.78 8.86
N MET A 87 12.62 -2.26 7.72
CA MET A 87 13.59 -3.37 7.66
C MET A 87 14.93 -3.08 8.36
N PRO A 88 15.50 -1.85 8.36
CA PRO A 88 16.71 -1.55 9.14
C PRO A 88 16.57 -1.81 10.64
N LYS A 89 15.37 -1.76 11.18
CA LYS A 89 15.06 -2.11 12.58
C LYS A 89 14.78 -3.60 12.73
N LEU A 90 14.00 -4.17 11.81
CA LEU A 90 13.47 -5.53 11.94
C LEU A 90 14.51 -6.63 11.63
N VAL A 91 15.33 -6.45 10.60
CA VAL A 91 16.32 -7.46 10.20
C VAL A 91 17.34 -7.74 11.31
N PRO A 92 17.97 -6.73 11.97
CA PRO A 92 18.90 -6.99 13.06
C PRO A 92 18.28 -7.69 14.28
N SER A 93 16.94 -7.61 14.46
CA SER A 93 16.24 -8.31 15.54
C SER A 93 16.33 -9.84 15.41
N GLY A 94 16.38 -10.33 14.16
CA GLY A 94 16.33 -11.76 13.87
C GLY A 94 14.95 -12.39 14.06
N ASN A 95 13.88 -11.57 14.17
CA ASN A 95 12.51 -12.05 14.38
C ASN A 95 11.78 -12.38 13.07
N LEU A 96 12.36 -12.05 11.93
CA LEU A 96 11.83 -12.38 10.60
C LEU A 96 12.73 -13.39 9.88
N LEU A 97 12.08 -14.30 9.16
CA LEU A 97 12.73 -15.27 8.29
C LEU A 97 13.14 -14.61 6.97
N GLY A 98 14.33 -14.91 6.45
CA GLY A 98 14.68 -14.59 5.08
C GLY A 98 13.84 -15.41 4.11
N MET A 99 13.00 -14.73 3.34
CA MET A 99 12.06 -15.35 2.42
C MET A 99 12.77 -15.93 1.21
N ASP A 100 12.47 -17.18 0.87
CA ASP A 100 13.09 -17.87 -0.27
C ASP A 100 12.37 -17.51 -1.59
N THR A 101 13.07 -16.78 -2.45
CA THR A 101 12.54 -16.32 -3.74
C THR A 101 12.22 -17.46 -4.71
N LYS A 102 12.89 -18.63 -4.59
CA LYS A 102 12.59 -19.81 -5.41
C LYS A 102 11.22 -20.41 -5.13
N ARG A 103 10.62 -20.09 -3.99
CA ARG A 103 9.26 -20.50 -3.64
C ARG A 103 8.18 -19.56 -4.18
N ILE A 104 8.56 -18.46 -4.83
CA ILE A 104 7.65 -17.45 -5.37
C ILE A 104 7.57 -17.60 -6.89
N LYS A 105 6.42 -18.03 -7.39
CA LYS A 105 6.20 -18.32 -8.82
C LYS A 105 6.39 -17.08 -9.71
N GLU A 106 6.01 -15.91 -9.19
CA GLU A 106 6.04 -14.64 -9.93
C GLU A 106 7.28 -13.79 -9.60
N TRP A 107 8.32 -14.37 -8.99
CA TRP A 107 9.50 -13.61 -8.58
C TRP A 107 10.14 -12.81 -9.72
N ASP A 108 10.32 -13.42 -10.87
CA ASP A 108 10.95 -12.79 -12.03
C ASP A 108 10.09 -11.67 -12.66
N ASN A 109 8.81 -11.60 -12.31
CA ASN A 109 7.87 -10.58 -12.72
C ASN A 109 7.72 -9.44 -11.70
N VAL A 110 8.44 -9.48 -10.58
CA VAL A 110 8.47 -8.37 -9.62
C VAL A 110 9.05 -7.13 -10.29
N THR A 111 8.32 -6.01 -10.19
CA THR A 111 8.71 -4.77 -10.86
C THR A 111 10.09 -4.26 -10.42
N SER A 112 10.81 -3.64 -11.37
CA SER A 112 12.12 -3.02 -11.14
C SER A 112 12.12 -1.93 -10.07
N ALA A 113 10.96 -1.39 -9.70
CA ALA A 113 10.83 -0.46 -8.57
C ALA A 113 11.40 -1.05 -7.27
N PHE A 114 11.18 -2.36 -7.04
CA PHE A 114 11.72 -3.06 -5.85
C PHE A 114 13.16 -3.52 -6.05
N THR A 115 13.45 -4.17 -7.16
CA THR A 115 14.73 -4.89 -7.35
C THR A 115 15.87 -3.97 -7.80
N LYS A 116 15.56 -2.91 -8.59
CA LYS A 116 16.55 -1.97 -9.15
C LYS A 116 16.37 -0.53 -8.70
N GLY A 117 15.22 -0.18 -8.10
CA GLY A 117 14.87 1.20 -7.78
C GLY A 117 14.59 2.03 -9.03
N GLU A 118 13.87 1.45 -10.01
CA GLU A 118 13.57 2.07 -11.29
C GLU A 118 12.08 1.90 -11.64
N VAL A 119 11.48 2.92 -12.21
CA VAL A 119 10.14 2.89 -12.80
C VAL A 119 10.23 3.36 -14.24
N ALA A 120 9.76 2.54 -15.18
CA ALA A 120 9.85 2.81 -16.62
C ALA A 120 11.28 3.20 -17.09
N GLY A 121 12.31 2.51 -16.55
CA GLY A 121 13.72 2.74 -16.85
C GLY A 121 14.35 4.00 -16.23
N LYS A 122 13.57 4.74 -15.43
CA LYS A 122 14.08 5.93 -14.71
C LYS A 122 14.30 5.57 -13.24
N LYS A 123 15.44 5.97 -12.70
CA LYS A 123 15.73 5.84 -11.27
C LYS A 123 14.70 6.61 -10.47
N ILE A 124 14.12 5.96 -9.46
CA ILE A 124 13.35 6.60 -8.41
C ILE A 124 14.29 7.01 -7.28
N GLY A 125 13.89 8.00 -6.46
CA GLY A 125 14.75 8.67 -5.48
C GLY A 125 15.56 7.73 -4.60
N ASP A 126 16.75 8.18 -4.20
CA ASP A 126 17.72 7.42 -3.40
C ASP A 126 17.64 7.67 -1.88
N GLN A 127 16.76 8.57 -1.45
CA GLN A 127 16.58 8.86 -0.03
C GLN A 127 15.87 7.72 0.71
N GLY A 128 16.16 7.59 2.00
CA GLY A 128 15.55 6.59 2.86
C GLY A 128 15.95 5.16 2.54
N THR A 129 15.10 4.26 2.98
CA THR A 129 15.24 2.81 2.81
C THR A 129 14.46 2.34 1.59
N ALA A 130 14.90 2.77 0.40
CA ALA A 130 14.35 2.23 -0.84
C ALA A 130 14.48 0.69 -0.83
N PRO A 131 13.46 -0.06 -1.33
CA PRO A 131 13.45 -1.52 -1.26
C PRO A 131 14.77 -2.16 -1.69
N LYS A 132 15.36 -1.72 -2.81
CA LYS A 132 16.64 -2.24 -3.32
C LYS A 132 17.79 -2.24 -2.29
N LYS A 133 17.77 -1.33 -1.30
CA LYS A 133 18.83 -1.20 -0.28
C LYS A 133 18.67 -2.19 0.88
N VAL A 134 17.46 -2.69 1.08
CA VAL A 134 17.08 -3.49 2.26
C VAL A 134 16.37 -4.79 1.88
N MET A 135 16.38 -5.16 0.60
CA MET A 135 15.67 -6.33 0.10
C MET A 135 16.41 -7.62 0.39
N TYR A 136 17.71 -7.69 0.07
CA TYR A 136 18.45 -8.94 0.05
C TYR A 136 19.14 -9.23 1.37
N LEU A 137 19.14 -10.51 1.78
CA LEU A 137 19.77 -11.02 2.98
C LEU A 137 20.88 -12.00 2.62
N LYS A 138 21.90 -12.12 3.47
CA LYS A 138 22.99 -13.10 3.27
C LYS A 138 22.54 -14.56 3.39
N GLY A 139 21.35 -14.81 3.92
CA GLY A 139 20.77 -16.15 4.09
C GLY A 139 19.44 -16.11 4.84
N SER A 140 18.77 -17.25 4.97
CA SER A 140 17.41 -17.37 5.55
C SER A 140 17.30 -16.89 7.01
N ASN A 141 18.36 -17.02 7.80
CA ASN A 141 18.42 -16.58 9.20
C ASN A 141 19.36 -15.39 9.41
N SER A 142 19.70 -14.68 8.32
CA SER A 142 20.62 -13.56 8.40
C SER A 142 20.00 -12.35 9.10
N LYS A 143 20.81 -11.68 9.93
CA LYS A 143 20.50 -10.38 10.54
C LYS A 143 21.16 -9.21 9.78
N GLU A 144 21.72 -9.50 8.61
CA GLU A 144 22.47 -8.55 7.80
C GLU A 144 21.96 -8.55 6.37
N PHE A 145 21.89 -7.34 5.80
CA PHE A 145 21.60 -7.15 4.38
C PHE A 145 22.78 -7.63 3.53
N ALA A 146 22.47 -8.14 2.35
CA ALA A 146 23.43 -8.37 1.28
C ALA A 146 23.48 -7.14 0.37
N SER A 147 24.68 -6.82 -0.12
CA SER A 147 24.90 -5.73 -1.11
C SER A 147 24.44 -6.09 -2.51
N GLU A 148 24.38 -7.40 -2.80
CA GLU A 148 24.03 -7.95 -4.10
C GLU A 148 22.80 -8.85 -3.99
N PRO A 149 22.07 -9.07 -5.10
CA PRO A 149 20.94 -9.99 -5.13
C PRO A 149 21.29 -11.39 -4.66
N THR A 150 20.47 -11.94 -3.78
CA THR A 150 20.58 -13.31 -3.26
C THR A 150 19.24 -14.03 -3.40
N GLN A 151 19.23 -15.33 -3.08
CA GLN A 151 18.00 -16.11 -3.03
C GLN A 151 17.07 -15.71 -1.87
N HIS A 152 17.61 -15.06 -0.82
CA HIS A 152 16.85 -14.70 0.38
C HIS A 152 16.57 -13.21 0.45
N VAL A 153 15.30 -12.87 0.68
CA VAL A 153 14.86 -11.48 0.77
C VAL A 153 14.14 -11.21 2.10
N THR A 154 14.12 -9.95 2.49
CA THR A 154 13.49 -9.51 3.75
C THR A 154 11.97 -9.67 3.72
N LEU A 155 11.36 -9.26 2.62
CA LEU A 155 9.94 -9.35 2.35
C LEU A 155 9.71 -9.73 0.88
N ILE A 156 8.65 -10.46 0.61
CA ILE A 156 8.15 -10.67 -0.75
C ILE A 156 7.32 -9.44 -1.13
N PRO A 157 7.70 -8.68 -2.17
CA PRO A 157 7.00 -7.47 -2.58
C PRO A 157 5.53 -7.69 -2.93
N THR A 158 4.66 -6.80 -2.46
CA THR A 158 3.20 -6.86 -2.72
C THR A 158 2.68 -5.62 -3.40
N VAL A 159 2.99 -4.45 -2.83
CA VAL A 159 2.41 -3.17 -3.23
C VAL A 159 3.42 -2.04 -3.03
N TYR A 160 3.32 -1.02 -3.87
CA TYR A 160 4.01 0.26 -3.68
C TYR A 160 3.09 1.40 -4.05
N ASN A 161 3.41 2.58 -3.54
CA ASN A 161 2.70 3.80 -3.87
C ASN A 161 3.58 5.02 -3.59
N ALA A 162 3.02 6.18 -3.85
CA ALA A 162 3.65 7.46 -3.57
C ALA A 162 2.58 8.43 -3.06
N ASP A 163 2.84 9.08 -1.94
CA ASP A 163 1.88 9.93 -1.25
C ASP A 163 2.19 11.42 -1.45
N THR A 164 1.15 12.25 -1.42
CA THR A 164 1.21 13.69 -1.66
C THR A 164 0.08 14.43 -0.92
N LEU A 165 -0.14 15.70 -1.26
CA LEU A 165 -1.28 16.44 -0.75
C LEU A 165 -2.56 16.08 -1.50
N GLY A 166 -3.62 15.80 -0.75
CA GLY A 166 -5.00 15.81 -1.23
C GLY A 166 -5.61 17.19 -1.09
N ILE A 167 -6.35 17.64 -2.07
CA ILE A 167 -7.02 18.94 -2.06
C ILE A 167 -8.49 18.85 -2.48
N ARG A 168 -9.29 19.82 -2.04
CA ARG A 168 -10.68 20.08 -2.44
C ARG A 168 -10.71 21.15 -3.51
N PRO A 169 -10.74 20.79 -4.82
CA PRO A 169 -10.69 21.78 -5.91
C PRO A 169 -11.94 22.63 -6.01
N ASP A 170 -13.05 22.20 -5.42
CA ASP A 170 -14.28 22.98 -5.29
C ASP A 170 -14.18 24.10 -4.23
N LEU A 171 -13.27 23.97 -3.26
CA LEU A 171 -13.04 24.94 -2.17
C LEU A 171 -11.76 25.74 -2.37
N ILE A 172 -10.77 25.22 -3.10
CA ILE A 172 -9.52 25.92 -3.42
C ILE A 172 -9.58 26.35 -4.90
N LYS A 173 -9.58 27.69 -5.15
CA LYS A 173 -9.79 28.25 -6.48
C LYS A 173 -8.51 28.62 -7.23
N ARG A 174 -7.35 28.20 -6.73
CA ARG A 174 -6.05 28.43 -7.35
C ARG A 174 -5.23 27.14 -7.45
N PRO A 175 -4.21 27.09 -8.32
CA PRO A 175 -3.30 25.95 -8.38
C PRO A 175 -2.54 25.75 -7.06
N ILE A 176 -2.37 24.49 -6.68
CA ILE A 176 -1.50 24.03 -5.61
C ILE A 176 -0.34 23.28 -6.25
N SER A 177 0.90 23.70 -6.02
CA SER A 177 2.06 23.16 -6.74
C SER A 177 3.25 22.77 -5.87
N THR A 178 3.15 22.93 -4.55
CA THR A 178 4.27 22.67 -3.62
C THR A 178 3.75 22.15 -2.27
N TRP A 179 4.55 21.33 -1.61
CA TRP A 179 4.25 20.84 -0.25
C TRP A 179 4.15 21.99 0.77
N ALA A 180 4.84 23.12 0.54
CA ALA A 180 4.77 24.30 1.42
C ALA A 180 3.35 24.81 1.63
N GLU A 181 2.43 24.53 0.72
CA GLU A 181 1.04 24.97 0.82
C GLU A 181 0.31 24.42 2.05
N LEU A 182 0.77 23.32 2.63
CA LEU A 182 0.19 22.77 3.85
C LEU A 182 0.32 23.75 5.04
N LEU A 183 1.37 24.58 5.06
CA LEU A 183 1.58 25.62 6.07
C LEU A 183 1.24 27.03 5.57
N ASN A 184 0.66 27.17 4.38
CA ASN A 184 0.22 28.49 3.88
C ASN A 184 -0.88 29.07 4.80
N PRO A 185 -0.73 30.31 5.28
CA PRO A 185 -1.74 30.96 6.14
C PRO A 185 -3.16 31.03 5.55
N GLU A 186 -3.30 30.97 4.22
CA GLU A 186 -4.59 30.89 3.54
C GLU A 186 -5.44 29.71 4.04
N PHE A 187 -4.78 28.61 4.41
CA PHE A 187 -5.44 27.39 4.88
C PHE A 187 -5.45 27.25 6.41
N LYS A 188 -5.25 28.35 7.13
CA LYS A 188 -5.29 28.35 8.60
C LYS A 188 -6.62 27.77 9.12
N GLY A 189 -6.53 26.77 10.00
CA GLY A 189 -7.67 26.04 10.54
C GLY A 189 -8.39 25.11 9.55
N LYS A 190 -7.79 24.87 8.36
CA LYS A 190 -8.33 24.02 7.30
C LYS A 190 -7.33 22.99 6.73
N ALA A 191 -6.14 22.90 7.33
CA ALA A 191 -5.11 21.93 6.98
C ALA A 191 -5.10 20.74 7.94
N SER A 192 -4.60 19.60 7.47
CA SER A 192 -4.33 18.42 8.31
C SER A 192 -3.11 17.64 7.81
N ILE A 193 -2.47 16.89 8.70
CA ILE A 193 -1.32 16.05 8.39
C ILE A 193 -1.43 14.72 9.12
N LEU A 194 -0.85 13.68 8.54
CA LEU A 194 -0.73 12.34 9.11
C LEU A 194 0.02 12.35 10.45
N ASN A 195 -0.57 11.76 11.47
CA ASN A 195 -0.03 11.65 12.83
C ASN A 195 0.42 10.20 13.16
N ILE A 196 1.10 9.56 12.23
CA ILE A 196 1.87 8.33 12.47
C ILE A 196 3.35 8.75 12.46
N PRO A 197 4.07 8.72 13.61
CA PRO A 197 5.39 9.34 13.75
C PRO A 197 6.40 8.91 12.68
N SER A 198 6.50 7.63 12.37
CA SER A 198 7.44 7.08 11.38
C SER A 198 7.17 7.53 9.94
N ILE A 199 5.96 7.98 9.65
CA ILE A 199 5.52 8.41 8.31
C ILE A 199 5.32 9.93 8.26
N GLY A 200 4.55 10.48 9.20
CA GLY A 200 4.19 11.90 9.21
C GLY A 200 5.39 12.83 9.32
N ILE A 201 6.48 12.39 9.97
CA ILE A 201 7.72 13.17 10.03
C ILE A 201 8.36 13.38 8.65
N MET A 202 8.23 12.41 7.73
CA MET A 202 8.71 12.55 6.36
C MET A 202 7.86 13.53 5.55
N ASP A 203 6.53 13.48 5.72
CA ASP A 203 5.62 14.46 5.11
C ASP A 203 5.94 15.88 5.62
N ALA A 204 6.17 16.02 6.92
CA ALA A 204 6.58 17.29 7.52
C ALA A 204 7.93 17.79 6.97
N ALA A 205 8.90 16.91 6.77
CA ALA A 205 10.18 17.25 6.17
C ALA A 205 10.05 17.70 4.70
N MET A 206 9.12 17.09 3.92
CA MET A 206 8.80 17.56 2.57
C MET A 206 8.29 19.00 2.58
N VAL A 207 7.43 19.35 3.55
CA VAL A 207 6.91 20.71 3.71
C VAL A 207 8.04 21.69 4.09
N VAL A 208 8.85 21.38 5.11
CA VAL A 208 9.94 22.24 5.58
C VAL A 208 10.97 22.50 4.48
N GLU A 209 11.34 21.47 3.73
CA GLU A 209 12.27 21.62 2.59
C GLU A 209 11.66 22.46 1.47
N SER A 210 10.38 22.27 1.15
CA SER A 210 9.69 23.05 0.11
C SER A 210 9.50 24.53 0.49
N MET A 211 9.50 24.87 1.78
CA MET A 211 9.53 26.25 2.26
C MET A 211 10.92 26.89 2.15
N GLY A 212 11.97 26.11 1.91
CA GLY A 212 13.35 26.56 1.89
C GLY A 212 13.97 26.73 3.28
N GLU A 213 13.30 26.28 4.34
CA GLU A 213 13.77 26.40 5.73
C GLU A 213 14.96 25.48 6.04
N TYR A 214 14.98 24.29 5.42
CA TYR A 214 16.08 23.34 5.58
C TYR A 214 16.15 22.37 4.40
N LYS A 215 17.36 21.99 3.99
CA LYS A 215 17.61 20.96 2.98
C LYS A 215 18.09 19.68 3.66
N TYR A 216 17.25 18.64 3.63
CA TYR A 216 17.58 17.35 4.24
C TYR A 216 18.51 16.54 3.35
N PRO A 217 19.65 16.06 3.87
CA PRO A 217 20.48 15.06 3.18
C PRO A 217 19.67 13.80 2.85
N ASP A 218 18.90 13.31 3.81
CA ASP A 218 18.00 12.15 3.64
C ASP A 218 16.78 12.26 4.56
N LYS A 219 15.62 12.58 3.99
CA LYS A 219 14.34 12.68 4.72
C LYS A 219 13.86 11.35 5.31
N GLY A 220 14.34 10.23 4.80
CA GLY A 220 14.02 8.90 5.34
C GLY A 220 15.01 8.40 6.39
N ASN A 221 16.08 9.17 6.68
CA ASN A 221 17.10 8.84 7.69
C ASN A 221 17.58 10.10 8.41
N MET A 222 16.64 10.86 8.97
CA MET A 222 16.90 12.12 9.64
C MET A 222 17.63 11.92 10.97
N THR A 223 18.56 12.81 11.24
CA THR A 223 19.19 12.95 12.56
C THR A 223 18.21 13.54 13.57
N LYS A 224 18.49 13.35 14.87
CA LYS A 224 17.68 13.97 15.94
C LYS A 224 17.57 15.49 15.77
N LYS A 225 18.65 16.17 15.35
CA LYS A 225 18.66 17.63 15.14
C LYS A 225 17.69 18.03 14.02
N GLU A 226 17.63 17.27 12.94
CA GLU A 226 16.71 17.51 11.82
C GLU A 226 15.26 17.24 12.22
N ILE A 227 15.01 16.18 13.00
CA ILE A 227 13.69 15.89 13.57
C ILE A 227 13.26 17.04 14.51
N ASP A 228 14.13 17.48 15.43
CA ASP A 228 13.82 18.56 16.37
C ASP A 228 13.49 19.88 15.64
N LEU A 229 14.24 20.21 14.57
CA LEU A 229 13.97 21.38 13.73
C LEU A 229 12.58 21.27 13.05
N THR A 230 12.31 20.14 12.42
CA THR A 230 11.03 19.87 11.75
C THR A 230 9.87 20.01 12.74
N MET A 231 9.99 19.37 13.89
CA MET A 231 8.96 19.37 14.92
C MET A 231 8.76 20.75 15.55
N LYS A 232 9.81 21.58 15.66
CA LYS A 232 9.71 22.97 16.11
C LYS A 232 8.78 23.76 15.18
N ILE A 233 9.02 23.71 13.86
CA ILE A 233 8.23 24.44 12.86
C ILE A 233 6.76 24.00 12.92
N PHE A 234 6.50 22.69 12.95
CA PHE A 234 5.13 22.16 13.02
C PHE A 234 4.43 22.44 14.35
N THR A 235 5.17 22.45 15.45
CA THR A 235 4.63 22.83 16.77
C THR A 235 4.23 24.30 16.81
N GLU A 236 5.03 25.18 16.22
CA GLU A 236 4.71 26.61 16.09
C GLU A 236 3.48 26.82 15.20
N ALA A 237 3.41 26.13 14.06
CA ALA A 237 2.24 26.17 13.18
C ALA A 237 0.97 25.65 13.89
N LYS A 238 1.08 24.56 14.65
CA LYS A 238 -0.03 24.04 15.48
C LYS A 238 -0.50 25.07 16.49
N LYS A 239 0.41 25.72 17.24
CA LYS A 239 0.09 26.78 18.21
C LYS A 239 -0.56 27.98 17.55
N ALA A 240 -0.15 28.31 16.32
CA ALA A 240 -0.75 29.34 15.50
C ALA A 240 -2.14 29.02 14.97
N GLY A 241 -2.63 27.78 15.15
CA GLY A 241 -3.94 27.32 14.69
C GLY A 241 -3.99 26.95 13.19
N GLN A 242 -2.86 26.58 12.59
CA GLN A 242 -2.78 26.17 11.18
C GLN A 242 -3.62 24.92 10.90
N PHE A 243 -3.55 23.94 11.80
CA PHE A 243 -4.18 22.64 11.60
C PHE A 243 -5.59 22.61 12.21
N ARG A 244 -6.57 22.08 11.45
CA ARG A 244 -7.90 21.74 11.93
C ARG A 244 -7.86 20.48 12.77
N ALA A 245 -7.09 19.48 12.32
CA ALA A 245 -6.95 18.18 12.96
C ALA A 245 -5.62 17.52 12.55
N PHE A 246 -5.32 16.42 13.22
CA PHE A 246 -4.29 15.45 12.85
C PHE A 246 -4.99 14.10 12.70
N TRP A 247 -4.68 13.34 11.67
CA TRP A 247 -5.32 12.06 11.42
C TRP A 247 -4.34 10.89 11.55
N SER A 248 -4.79 9.76 12.04
CA SER A 248 -4.00 8.55 12.27
C SER A 248 -4.59 7.30 11.67
N ASP A 249 -5.81 7.36 11.15
CA ASP A 249 -6.43 6.26 10.43
C ASP A 249 -7.06 6.71 9.09
N PHE A 250 -7.31 5.73 8.23
CA PHE A 250 -7.84 5.93 6.90
C PHE A 250 -9.19 6.68 6.90
N ASN A 251 -10.10 6.32 7.78
CA ASN A 251 -11.45 6.89 7.82
C ASN A 251 -11.44 8.34 8.33
N GLU A 252 -10.57 8.66 9.30
CA GLU A 252 -10.36 10.05 9.73
C GLU A 252 -9.95 10.93 8.55
N SER A 253 -8.94 10.49 7.77
CA SER A 253 -8.46 11.20 6.58
C SER A 253 -9.58 11.44 5.56
N VAL A 254 -10.37 10.40 5.26
CA VAL A 254 -11.51 10.48 4.33
C VAL A 254 -12.58 11.44 4.85
N ASN A 255 -12.94 11.35 6.13
CA ASN A 255 -14.03 12.13 6.71
C ASN A 255 -13.69 13.62 6.80
N LEU A 256 -12.46 13.97 7.18
CA LEU A 256 -11.99 15.35 7.23
C LEU A 256 -12.07 16.04 5.86
N MET A 257 -11.66 15.35 4.79
CA MET A 257 -11.77 15.88 3.43
C MET A 257 -13.21 15.91 2.93
N ALA A 258 -13.98 14.87 3.20
CA ALA A 258 -15.36 14.77 2.74
C ALA A 258 -16.28 15.82 3.38
N SER A 259 -16.11 16.12 4.65
CA SER A 259 -16.87 17.16 5.35
C SER A 259 -16.53 18.59 4.89
N GLY A 260 -15.35 18.80 4.29
CA GLY A 260 -14.83 20.14 3.96
C GLY A 260 -14.27 20.91 5.16
N GLU A 261 -14.18 20.28 6.34
CA GLU A 261 -13.48 20.85 7.49
C GLU A 261 -11.98 21.03 7.20
N VAL A 262 -11.43 20.12 6.40
CA VAL A 262 -10.09 20.19 5.85
C VAL A 262 -10.18 20.31 4.33
N VAL A 263 -9.42 21.22 3.75
CA VAL A 263 -9.40 21.45 2.31
C VAL A 263 -8.08 21.03 1.66
N ILE A 264 -7.02 20.87 2.48
CA ILE A 264 -5.68 20.43 2.09
C ILE A 264 -5.07 19.57 3.21
N GLN A 265 -4.56 18.39 2.85
CA GLN A 265 -3.88 17.51 3.82
C GLN A 265 -2.88 16.57 3.14
N SER A 266 -1.85 16.10 3.87
CA SER A 266 -1.13 14.91 3.41
C SER A 266 -2.11 13.74 3.35
N MET A 267 -2.10 12.97 2.25
CA MET A 267 -3.18 12.01 2.01
C MET A 267 -2.68 10.81 1.22
N TRP A 268 -3.33 9.67 1.44
CA TRP A 268 -3.10 8.45 0.66
C TRP A 268 -4.01 8.41 -0.57
N SER A 269 -3.51 7.94 -1.71
CA SER A 269 -4.30 7.90 -2.94
C SER A 269 -5.62 7.12 -2.82
N PRO A 270 -5.71 6.00 -2.07
CA PRO A 270 -7.00 5.33 -1.86
C PRO A 270 -8.01 6.16 -1.06
N ALA A 271 -7.54 7.06 -0.19
CA ALA A 271 -8.42 7.96 0.54
C ALA A 271 -9.04 9.00 -0.40
N ILE A 272 -8.29 9.49 -1.41
CA ILE A 272 -8.86 10.31 -2.49
C ILE A 272 -9.97 9.55 -3.22
N THR A 273 -9.69 8.29 -3.60
CA THR A 273 -10.69 7.41 -4.22
C THR A 273 -11.94 7.29 -3.35
N ALA A 274 -11.78 7.05 -2.04
CA ALA A 274 -12.90 6.93 -1.12
C ALA A 274 -13.71 8.24 -0.95
N VAL A 275 -13.07 9.41 -1.01
CA VAL A 275 -13.78 10.71 -1.02
C VAL A 275 -14.60 10.85 -2.32
N ARG A 276 -14.00 10.52 -3.47
CA ARG A 276 -14.69 10.57 -4.78
C ARG A 276 -15.90 9.63 -4.85
N THR A 277 -15.87 8.44 -4.23
CA THR A 277 -17.04 7.53 -4.17
C THR A 277 -18.23 8.12 -3.42
N LYS A 278 -18.03 9.19 -2.64
CA LYS A 278 -19.11 9.95 -1.97
C LYS A 278 -19.65 11.09 -2.86
N GLY A 279 -19.19 11.18 -4.11
CA GLY A 279 -19.56 12.26 -5.03
C GLY A 279 -18.90 13.61 -4.72
N ILE A 280 -17.81 13.60 -3.95
CA ILE A 280 -17.11 14.80 -3.48
C ILE A 280 -15.83 14.97 -4.29
N PRO A 281 -15.61 16.17 -4.93
CA PRO A 281 -14.38 16.43 -5.66
C PRO A 281 -13.17 16.37 -4.74
N CYS A 282 -12.17 15.59 -5.13
CA CYS A 282 -10.89 15.50 -4.42
C CYS A 282 -9.79 15.16 -5.41
N VAL A 283 -8.65 15.86 -5.35
CA VAL A 283 -7.53 15.70 -6.27
C VAL A 283 -6.30 15.23 -5.50
N TYR A 284 -5.62 14.23 -6.04
CA TYR A 284 -4.30 13.79 -5.61
C TYR A 284 -3.26 14.64 -6.31
N GLN A 285 -2.76 15.67 -5.61
CA GLN A 285 -2.10 16.80 -6.24
C GLN A 285 -0.67 16.46 -6.66
N PRO A 286 -0.31 16.56 -7.95
CA PRO A 286 1.09 16.53 -8.36
C PRO A 286 1.79 17.81 -7.92
N LEU A 287 2.92 17.65 -7.21
CA LEU A 287 3.69 18.76 -6.66
C LEU A 287 5.11 18.77 -7.27
N LYS A 288 5.73 19.95 -7.36
CA LYS A 288 7.06 20.11 -7.99
C LYS A 288 8.17 19.36 -7.26
N GLU A 289 8.05 19.14 -5.95
CA GLU A 289 9.00 18.37 -5.16
C GLU A 289 8.79 16.85 -5.33
N GLY A 290 7.72 16.42 -6.01
CA GLY A 290 7.34 15.02 -6.15
C GLY A 290 6.59 14.48 -4.95
N TYR A 291 6.62 13.16 -4.82
CA TYR A 291 5.83 12.37 -3.89
C TYR A 291 6.73 11.69 -2.86
N ARG A 292 6.17 11.37 -1.69
CA ARG A 292 6.81 10.46 -0.75
C ARG A 292 6.47 9.02 -1.11
N ALA A 293 7.41 8.31 -1.73
CA ALA A 293 7.22 6.91 -2.12
C ALA A 293 7.36 5.97 -0.92
N TRP A 294 6.62 4.86 -0.97
CA TRP A 294 6.70 3.75 -0.03
C TRP A 294 6.43 2.41 -0.73
N ALA A 295 6.83 1.33 -0.08
CA ALA A 295 6.64 -0.02 -0.57
C ALA A 295 6.48 -1.00 0.60
N ALA A 296 5.66 -2.02 0.41
CA ALA A 296 5.40 -3.06 1.40
C ALA A 296 5.54 -4.46 0.81
N GLY A 297 5.60 -5.44 1.70
CA GLY A 297 5.71 -6.82 1.34
C GLY A 297 5.39 -7.77 2.49
N PHE A 298 5.29 -9.06 2.16
CA PHE A 298 5.02 -10.12 3.12
C PHE A 298 6.31 -10.76 3.64
N GLY A 299 6.36 -10.92 4.96
CA GLY A 299 7.39 -11.67 5.66
C GLY A 299 6.79 -12.73 6.58
N LEU A 300 7.61 -13.68 7.00
CA LEU A 300 7.26 -14.71 7.97
C LEU A 300 8.09 -14.53 9.25
N PRO A 301 7.55 -14.91 10.44
CA PRO A 301 8.35 -14.96 11.66
C PRO A 301 9.53 -15.94 11.49
N ALA A 302 10.64 -15.67 12.17
CA ALA A 302 11.85 -16.50 12.12
C ALA A 302 11.60 -17.96 12.54
N THR A 303 10.54 -18.20 13.31
CA THR A 303 10.14 -19.54 13.79
C THR A 303 9.29 -20.32 12.77
N SER A 304 8.95 -19.72 11.63
CA SER A 304 8.10 -20.37 10.60
C SER A 304 8.80 -21.58 10.00
N LYS A 305 8.08 -22.71 10.00
CA LYS A 305 8.58 -23.99 9.46
C LYS A 305 7.43 -24.93 9.11
N GLY A 306 7.74 -25.98 8.35
CA GLY A 306 6.80 -27.06 8.04
C GLY A 306 5.54 -26.57 7.34
N ARG A 307 4.42 -27.28 7.55
CA ARG A 307 3.14 -27.06 6.86
C ARG A 307 2.63 -25.62 7.00
N GLN A 308 2.84 -24.96 8.16
CA GLN A 308 2.37 -23.57 8.34
C GLN A 308 3.12 -22.59 7.43
N ALA A 309 4.43 -22.75 7.30
CA ALA A 309 5.21 -21.95 6.35
C ALA A 309 4.79 -22.23 4.91
N ASP A 310 4.50 -23.49 4.56
CA ASP A 310 4.03 -23.85 3.21
C ASP A 310 2.71 -23.17 2.87
N ILE A 311 1.75 -23.16 3.79
CA ILE A 311 0.46 -22.46 3.64
C ILE A 311 0.67 -20.95 3.43
N CYS A 312 1.62 -20.32 4.14
CA CYS A 312 1.94 -18.92 3.94
C CYS A 312 2.51 -18.66 2.54
N TYR A 313 3.38 -19.53 2.02
CA TYR A 313 3.85 -19.40 0.64
C TYR A 313 2.76 -19.70 -0.41
N GLU A 314 1.83 -20.62 -0.15
CA GLU A 314 0.63 -20.83 -0.99
C GLU A 314 -0.20 -19.54 -1.06
N PHE A 315 -0.48 -18.91 0.09
CA PHE A 315 -1.16 -17.63 0.18
C PHE A 315 -0.43 -16.53 -0.61
N ILE A 316 0.89 -16.38 -0.44
CA ILE A 316 1.68 -15.37 -1.14
C ILE A 316 1.62 -15.58 -2.66
N ASN A 317 1.78 -16.82 -3.13
CA ASN A 317 1.68 -17.13 -4.55
C ASN A 317 0.29 -16.87 -5.12
N TRP A 318 -0.79 -17.19 -4.38
CA TRP A 318 -2.14 -16.82 -4.75
C TRP A 318 -2.31 -15.30 -4.83
N TYR A 319 -1.81 -14.57 -3.82
CA TYR A 319 -1.88 -13.11 -3.76
C TYR A 319 -1.23 -12.46 -4.99
N LEU A 320 -0.06 -12.94 -5.41
CA LEU A 320 0.69 -12.41 -6.55
C LEU A 320 0.18 -12.91 -7.92
N SER A 321 -0.83 -13.80 -7.97
CA SER A 321 -1.37 -14.35 -9.21
C SER A 321 -2.17 -13.33 -10.05
N GLY A 322 -2.50 -12.16 -9.49
CA GLY A 322 -2.92 -10.98 -10.22
C GLY A 322 -4.27 -10.40 -9.84
N TRP A 323 -5.26 -11.19 -9.39
CA TRP A 323 -6.58 -10.63 -9.04
C TRP A 323 -6.48 -9.58 -7.93
N VAL A 324 -5.72 -9.87 -6.87
CA VAL A 324 -5.50 -8.91 -5.77
C VAL A 324 -4.77 -7.67 -6.27
N GLY A 325 -3.77 -7.84 -7.13
CA GLY A 325 -3.05 -6.72 -7.74
C GLY A 325 -3.98 -5.79 -8.52
N ALA A 326 -4.89 -6.34 -9.32
CA ALA A 326 -5.89 -5.56 -10.05
C ALA A 326 -6.89 -4.88 -9.10
N TYR A 327 -7.31 -5.58 -8.05
CA TYR A 327 -8.18 -5.02 -7.00
C TYR A 327 -7.55 -3.79 -6.34
N LEU A 328 -6.26 -3.89 -5.97
CA LEU A 328 -5.51 -2.78 -5.38
C LEU A 328 -5.28 -1.63 -6.38
N ASN A 329 -5.00 -1.95 -7.65
CA ASN A 329 -4.82 -0.92 -8.68
C ASN A 329 -6.10 -0.07 -8.85
N ARG A 330 -7.30 -0.68 -8.74
CA ARG A 330 -8.59 0.05 -8.77
C ARG A 330 -8.85 0.91 -7.53
N GLN A 331 -8.04 0.75 -6.50
CA GLN A 331 -8.05 1.62 -5.32
C GLN A 331 -6.98 2.73 -5.38
N GLY A 332 -6.13 2.72 -6.42
CA GLY A 332 -5.06 3.70 -6.60
C GLY A 332 -3.69 3.27 -6.10
N TYR A 333 -3.52 2.00 -5.70
CA TYR A 333 -2.20 1.42 -5.42
C TYR A 333 -1.55 0.84 -6.68
N TYR A 334 -0.30 0.43 -6.57
CA TYR A 334 0.45 -0.25 -7.62
C TYR A 334 0.89 -1.64 -7.14
N SER A 335 0.45 -2.69 -7.87
CA SER A 335 0.88 -4.06 -7.60
C SER A 335 2.39 -4.23 -7.86
N ALA A 336 3.06 -5.00 -7.02
CA ALA A 336 4.46 -5.36 -7.23
C ALA A 336 4.67 -6.29 -8.44
N VAL A 337 3.64 -7.05 -8.84
CA VAL A 337 3.68 -7.94 -10.00
C VAL A 337 2.71 -7.42 -11.06
N ILE A 338 3.25 -6.58 -11.95
CA ILE A 338 2.47 -5.85 -12.95
C ILE A 338 1.83 -6.77 -14.02
N PRO A 339 2.55 -7.75 -14.60
CA PRO A 339 2.01 -8.57 -15.69
C PRO A 339 0.80 -9.41 -15.29
N THR A 340 0.77 -9.92 -14.06
CA THR A 340 -0.36 -10.72 -13.58
C THR A 340 -1.57 -9.85 -13.26
N ALA A 341 -1.37 -8.69 -12.61
CA ALA A 341 -2.45 -7.74 -12.32
C ALA A 341 -3.14 -7.24 -13.59
N LYS A 342 -2.36 -6.96 -14.64
CA LYS A 342 -2.89 -6.49 -15.93
C LYS A 342 -3.91 -7.44 -16.55
N LYS A 343 -3.77 -8.75 -16.35
CA LYS A 343 -4.69 -9.77 -16.88
C LYS A 343 -6.11 -9.66 -16.32
N TYR A 344 -6.28 -9.00 -15.18
CA TYR A 344 -7.56 -8.81 -14.48
C TYR A 344 -8.10 -7.39 -14.59
N MET A 345 -7.53 -6.56 -15.48
CA MET A 345 -7.97 -5.18 -15.74
C MET A 345 -8.34 -5.02 -17.21
N GLU A 346 -9.40 -4.25 -17.45
CA GLU A 346 -9.75 -3.83 -18.79
C GLU A 346 -8.74 -2.80 -19.33
N ALA A 347 -8.59 -2.69 -20.65
CA ALA A 347 -7.59 -1.80 -21.25
C ALA A 347 -7.79 -0.33 -20.84
N TYR A 348 -9.03 0.14 -20.75
CA TYR A 348 -9.34 1.51 -20.33
C TYR A 348 -9.04 1.77 -18.84
N GLU A 349 -9.22 0.76 -17.96
CA GLU A 349 -8.86 0.85 -16.55
C GLU A 349 -7.33 0.92 -16.41
N TRP A 350 -6.62 0.08 -17.17
CA TRP A 350 -5.15 0.09 -17.20
C TRP A 350 -4.61 1.44 -17.66
N ASP A 351 -5.14 1.99 -18.73
CA ASP A 351 -4.76 3.29 -19.26
C ASP A 351 -4.96 4.41 -18.23
N TYR A 352 -6.08 4.39 -17.54
CA TYR A 352 -6.37 5.37 -16.49
C TYR A 352 -5.47 5.20 -15.24
N TRP A 353 -5.46 3.99 -14.65
CA TRP A 353 -4.79 3.77 -13.37
C TRP A 353 -3.27 3.72 -13.47
N MET A 354 -2.74 3.06 -14.52
CA MET A 354 -1.32 2.76 -14.62
C MET A 354 -0.56 3.69 -15.57
N LEU A 355 -1.23 4.27 -16.57
CA LEU A 355 -0.59 5.16 -17.55
C LEU A 355 -1.00 6.63 -17.38
N GLY A 356 -1.91 6.95 -16.46
CA GLY A 356 -2.35 8.32 -16.19
C GLY A 356 -3.07 8.98 -17.38
N LYS A 357 -3.64 8.18 -18.30
CA LYS A 357 -4.40 8.71 -19.45
C LYS A 357 -5.80 9.15 -19.01
N PRO A 358 -6.42 10.11 -19.71
CA PRO A 358 -7.83 10.44 -19.48
C PRO A 358 -8.72 9.20 -19.60
N ALA A 359 -9.74 9.11 -18.75
CA ALA A 359 -10.70 8.03 -18.77
C ALA A 359 -11.46 8.00 -20.12
N THR A 360 -11.46 6.85 -20.79
CA THR A 360 -12.21 6.65 -22.04
C THR A 360 -13.62 6.10 -21.81
N ALA A 361 -13.88 5.59 -20.60
CA ALA A 361 -15.17 5.15 -20.07
C ALA A 361 -15.27 5.55 -18.59
N ASP A 362 -16.43 5.38 -17.97
CA ASP A 362 -16.56 5.58 -16.52
C ASP A 362 -15.64 4.62 -15.76
N ILE A 363 -14.87 5.15 -14.83
CA ILE A 363 -13.97 4.37 -13.95
C ILE A 363 -14.72 4.00 -12.68
N MET A 364 -14.73 2.71 -12.37
CA MET A 364 -15.45 2.16 -11.23
C MET A 364 -14.48 1.74 -10.12
N SER A 365 -14.90 1.87 -8.86
CA SER A 365 -14.22 1.25 -7.73
C SER A 365 -14.41 -0.28 -7.76
N PRO A 366 -13.62 -1.05 -6.98
CA PRO A 366 -13.84 -2.50 -6.85
C PRO A 366 -15.26 -2.88 -6.40
N GLU A 367 -15.94 -1.98 -5.69
CA GLU A 367 -17.31 -2.16 -5.18
C GLU A 367 -18.38 -1.64 -6.16
N GLY A 368 -17.99 -1.26 -7.38
CA GLY A 368 -18.90 -0.81 -8.44
C GLY A 368 -19.41 0.62 -8.30
N LYS A 369 -18.75 1.47 -7.50
CA LYS A 369 -19.07 2.90 -7.41
C LYS A 369 -18.26 3.69 -8.43
N LYS A 370 -18.88 4.68 -9.07
CA LYS A 370 -18.19 5.53 -10.03
C LYS A 370 -17.18 6.44 -9.34
N LEU A 371 -15.94 6.44 -9.85
CA LEU A 371 -14.80 7.21 -9.37
C LEU A 371 -14.44 8.38 -10.28
N ALA A 372 -14.55 8.18 -11.58
CA ALA A 372 -14.30 9.20 -12.59
C ALA A 372 -15.21 8.99 -13.79
N SER A 373 -15.57 10.08 -14.44
CA SER A 373 -16.34 10.08 -15.70
C SER A 373 -15.38 10.10 -16.90
N LYS A 374 -15.88 9.70 -18.05
CA LYS A 374 -15.16 9.81 -19.32
C LYS A 374 -14.58 11.22 -19.48
N GLY A 375 -13.29 11.30 -19.83
CA GLY A 375 -12.53 12.55 -20.01
C GLY A 375 -11.78 13.03 -18.76
N GLU A 376 -12.13 12.54 -17.57
CA GLU A 376 -11.43 12.91 -16.35
C GLU A 376 -10.07 12.19 -16.24
N ILE A 377 -9.10 12.85 -15.60
CA ILE A 377 -7.79 12.30 -15.26
C ILE A 377 -7.74 11.90 -13.77
N ARG A 378 -6.80 11.01 -13.45
CA ARG A 378 -6.53 10.54 -12.09
C ARG A 378 -6.09 11.67 -11.16
#